data_928a9aff14f9e67412772c4b33ff7d17
#
_entry.id   928a9aff14f9e67412772c4b33ff7d17
#
_cell.length_a   1.000
_cell.length_b   1.000
_cell.length_c   1.000
_cell.angle_alpha   90.00
_cell.angle_beta   90.00
_cell.angle_gamma   90.00
#
_symmetry.space_group_name_H-M   'P 1'
#
loop_
_entity.id
_entity.type
_entity.pdbx_description
1 polymer ?
#
loop_
_entity_poly.entity_id
_entity_poly.type
_entity_poly.pdbx_seq_one_letter_code
_entity_poly.pdbx_strand_id
1 'polypeptide(L)'
;MVSNQIIQKSMTELKNITGVEFGVLDTNGQIIFGQPDLYEIDCEVIKEFVLSEADSQSIGQVRFLKVGNEEESTYIVVTNDDETSYMVGKIAVSQLKQLDDAYQDKMDKNSFYQNLILDNMLLVDIHNKAKRLHLECSKKRVAFLVEVSSGGDTSIDNMALELLKSMYAGLSGDHVTTVDEKSIILIKVLGEEDTLEECQGIARTIVDMMNTEIMQNVHVSYGNVVSEMKDVSKSYKEAKMALDVGKIFYSDKDIVSYATLGIGRLIYQLPVNLCKMFIREKKKKKI
;
A
#
# COMPACT_ATOMS: atom_id res chain seq x y z
N MET A 1 12.19 0.22 -5.69
CA MET A 1 12.41 0.79 -7.05
C MET A 1 11.09 1.26 -7.64
N VAL A 2 11.08 2.41 -8.26
CA VAL A 2 9.93 2.98 -8.96
C VAL A 2 9.60 2.14 -10.18
N SER A 3 8.32 2.02 -10.54
CA SER A 3 7.91 1.35 -11.78
C SER A 3 8.48 2.05 -13.02
N ASN A 4 9.02 1.29 -13.97
CA ASN A 4 9.57 1.83 -15.22
C ASN A 4 8.56 2.69 -15.98
N GLN A 5 7.26 2.39 -15.90
CA GLN A 5 6.21 3.18 -16.54
C GLN A 5 6.09 4.60 -15.95
N ILE A 6 6.24 4.75 -14.64
CA ILE A 6 6.20 6.05 -13.97
C ILE A 6 7.41 6.87 -14.36
N ILE A 7 8.60 6.24 -14.36
CA ILE A 7 9.84 6.90 -14.81
C ILE A 7 9.70 7.37 -16.25
N GLN A 8 9.27 6.49 -17.16
CA GLN A 8 9.09 6.82 -18.57
C GLN A 8 8.11 7.97 -18.79
N LYS A 9 6.99 7.99 -18.07
CA LYS A 9 6.01 9.08 -18.17
C LYS A 9 6.61 10.41 -17.71
N SER A 10 7.24 10.44 -16.53
CA SER A 10 7.86 11.66 -15.99
C SER A 10 8.99 12.19 -16.87
N MET A 11 9.85 11.30 -17.39
CA MET A 11 10.98 11.68 -18.25
C MET A 11 10.49 12.10 -19.64
N THR A 12 9.42 11.53 -20.18
CA THR A 12 8.79 11.99 -21.41
C THR A 12 8.24 13.41 -21.28
N GLU A 13 7.61 13.73 -20.16
CA GLU A 13 7.14 15.09 -19.87
C GLU A 13 8.30 16.08 -19.81
N LEU A 14 9.39 15.74 -19.11
CA LEU A 14 10.59 16.58 -19.03
C LEU A 14 11.22 16.80 -20.40
N LYS A 15 11.36 15.75 -21.23
CA LYS A 15 11.84 15.86 -22.60
C LYS A 15 10.96 16.79 -23.45
N ASN A 16 9.63 16.65 -23.36
CA ASN A 16 8.70 17.50 -24.12
C ASN A 16 8.77 18.97 -23.71
N ILE A 17 9.02 19.28 -22.43
CA ILE A 17 9.16 20.65 -21.93
C ILE A 17 10.49 21.28 -22.36
N THR A 18 11.56 20.52 -22.29
CA THR A 18 12.93 21.05 -22.49
C THR A 18 13.40 20.97 -23.95
N GLY A 19 12.85 20.03 -24.74
CA GLY A 19 13.31 19.69 -26.08
C GLY A 19 14.69 19.04 -26.12
N VAL A 20 15.29 18.69 -24.97
CA VAL A 20 16.63 18.11 -24.87
C VAL A 20 16.54 16.59 -24.82
N GLU A 21 17.42 15.93 -25.57
CA GLU A 21 17.56 14.47 -25.54
C GLU A 21 18.40 14.04 -24.34
N PHE A 22 17.92 13.04 -23.62
CA PHE A 22 18.65 12.38 -22.53
C PHE A 22 18.13 10.96 -22.35
N GLY A 23 18.88 10.12 -21.64
CA GLY A 23 18.53 8.75 -21.32
C GLY A 23 18.52 8.48 -19.82
N VAL A 24 17.82 7.46 -19.40
CA VAL A 24 17.87 6.90 -18.04
C VAL A 24 18.14 5.41 -18.13
N LEU A 25 19.15 4.96 -17.40
CA LEU A 25 19.59 3.58 -17.33
C LEU A 25 19.45 3.07 -15.89
N ASP A 26 19.34 1.76 -15.73
CA ASP A 26 19.56 1.12 -14.45
C ASP A 26 21.07 0.96 -14.16
N THR A 27 21.42 0.48 -12.98
CA THR A 27 22.81 0.23 -12.56
C THR A 27 23.50 -0.89 -13.33
N ASN A 28 22.75 -1.70 -14.09
CA ASN A 28 23.26 -2.75 -14.98
C ASN A 28 23.44 -2.24 -16.43
N GLY A 29 23.05 -1.00 -16.71
CA GLY A 29 23.12 -0.44 -18.06
C GLY A 29 21.89 -0.73 -18.93
N GLN A 30 20.79 -1.28 -18.37
CA GLN A 30 19.56 -1.46 -19.11
C GLN A 30 18.83 -0.12 -19.28
N ILE A 31 18.35 0.15 -20.47
CA ILE A 31 17.66 1.38 -20.80
C ILE A 31 16.25 1.37 -20.24
N ILE A 32 15.95 2.36 -19.39
CA ILE A 32 14.61 2.60 -18.85
C ILE A 32 13.89 3.64 -19.69
N PHE A 33 14.61 4.68 -20.11
CA PHE A 33 14.09 5.79 -20.93
C PHE A 33 15.15 6.30 -21.90
N GLY A 34 14.73 6.78 -23.08
CA GLY A 34 15.58 7.33 -24.14
C GLY A 34 15.79 6.37 -25.31
N GLN A 35 16.55 6.82 -26.31
CA GLN A 35 16.91 6.01 -27.47
C GLN A 35 18.29 5.41 -27.31
N PRO A 36 18.44 4.07 -27.45
CA PRO A 36 19.72 3.38 -27.27
C PRO A 36 20.81 3.80 -28.27
N ASP A 37 20.41 4.20 -29.47
CA ASP A 37 21.33 4.48 -30.58
C ASP A 37 22.09 5.82 -30.44
N LEU A 38 21.68 6.68 -29.50
CA LEU A 38 22.36 7.97 -29.24
C LEU A 38 23.66 7.83 -28.46
N TYR A 39 23.84 6.70 -27.76
CA TYR A 39 24.95 6.49 -26.87
C TYR A 39 25.52 5.09 -27.10
N GLU A 40 26.61 4.95 -27.84
CA GLU A 40 27.41 3.71 -27.87
C GLU A 40 28.10 3.53 -26.51
N ILE A 41 27.31 3.15 -25.47
CA ILE A 41 27.82 3.04 -24.11
C ILE A 41 28.12 1.58 -23.82
N ASP A 42 29.38 1.30 -23.47
CA ASP A 42 29.77 -0.01 -22.97
C ASP A 42 29.24 -0.23 -21.54
N CYS A 43 28.57 -1.36 -21.31
CA CYS A 43 28.06 -1.72 -19.99
C CYS A 43 29.15 -1.81 -18.91
N GLU A 44 30.43 -2.04 -19.28
CA GLU A 44 31.54 -2.05 -18.33
C GLU A 44 31.81 -0.64 -17.79
N VAL A 45 31.75 0.37 -18.64
CA VAL A 45 31.93 1.78 -18.27
C VAL A 45 30.86 2.22 -17.27
N ILE A 46 29.62 1.77 -17.45
CA ILE A 46 28.52 2.08 -16.53
C ILE A 46 28.77 1.47 -15.15
N LYS A 47 29.21 0.21 -15.10
CA LYS A 47 29.54 -0.47 -13.84
C LYS A 47 30.70 0.19 -13.11
N GLU A 48 31.72 0.59 -13.82
CA GLU A 48 32.86 1.34 -13.23
C GLU A 48 32.41 2.69 -12.68
N PHE A 49 31.55 3.42 -13.43
CA PHE A 49 30.99 4.67 -12.95
C PHE A 49 30.11 4.48 -11.71
N VAL A 50 29.26 3.45 -11.65
CA VAL A 50 28.44 3.14 -10.47
C VAL A 50 29.31 2.93 -9.23
N LEU A 51 30.42 2.24 -9.36
CA LEU A 51 31.37 1.96 -8.27
C LEU A 51 32.27 3.15 -7.88
N SER A 52 32.38 4.17 -8.75
CA SER A 52 33.19 5.35 -8.47
C SER A 52 32.54 6.24 -7.39
N GLU A 53 33.30 7.11 -6.73
CA GLU A 53 32.79 8.12 -5.79
C GLU A 53 32.22 9.36 -6.50
N ALA A 54 32.33 9.45 -7.82
CA ALA A 54 31.94 10.64 -8.58
C ALA A 54 30.43 10.67 -8.81
N ASP A 55 29.75 11.77 -8.53
CA ASP A 55 28.34 12.02 -8.84
C ASP A 55 28.09 12.25 -10.33
N SER A 56 29.09 12.72 -11.06
CA SER A 56 29.02 12.91 -12.51
C SER A 56 30.38 12.66 -13.16
N GLN A 57 30.36 12.10 -14.37
CA GLN A 57 31.56 11.83 -15.17
C GLN A 57 31.27 12.07 -16.65
N SER A 58 32.20 12.72 -17.37
CA SER A 58 32.11 12.86 -18.83
C SER A 58 33.09 11.91 -19.50
N ILE A 59 32.60 11.16 -20.50
CA ILE A 59 33.38 10.24 -21.30
C ILE A 59 33.05 10.52 -22.77
N GLY A 60 34.05 11.07 -23.50
CA GLY A 60 33.84 11.54 -24.86
C GLY A 60 32.89 12.73 -24.94
N GLN A 61 31.76 12.57 -25.62
CA GLN A 61 30.72 13.59 -25.77
C GLN A 61 29.49 13.31 -24.88
N VAL A 62 29.62 12.35 -23.98
CA VAL A 62 28.51 11.88 -23.14
C VAL A 62 28.84 12.14 -21.68
N ARG A 63 27.86 12.61 -20.94
CA ARG A 63 27.95 12.83 -19.48
C ARG A 63 26.98 11.93 -18.73
N PHE A 64 27.52 11.26 -17.73
CA PHE A 64 26.79 10.39 -16.79
C PHE A 64 26.55 11.11 -15.50
N LEU A 65 25.36 10.95 -14.91
CA LEU A 65 24.94 11.54 -13.64
C LEU A 65 24.31 10.44 -12.78
N LYS A 66 24.78 10.29 -11.56
CA LYS A 66 24.20 9.33 -10.62
C LYS A 66 22.89 9.83 -10.01
N VAL A 67 21.95 8.91 -9.89
CA VAL A 67 20.70 9.07 -9.12
C VAL A 67 20.73 8.09 -7.97
N GLY A 68 20.66 8.58 -6.74
CA GLY A 68 20.67 7.74 -5.53
C GLY A 68 21.15 8.55 -4.32
N ASN A 69 21.30 7.87 -3.19
CA ASN A 69 21.85 8.41 -1.95
C ASN A 69 23.34 8.06 -1.86
N GLU A 70 24.06 8.60 -0.85
CA GLU A 70 25.51 8.41 -0.66
C GLU A 70 25.96 6.94 -0.59
N GLU A 71 25.04 6.01 -0.22
CA GLU A 71 25.36 4.60 -0.05
C GLU A 71 24.93 3.72 -1.24
N GLU A 72 23.96 4.17 -2.07
CA GLU A 72 23.40 3.31 -3.13
C GLU A 72 22.86 4.13 -4.31
N SER A 73 23.40 3.86 -5.51
CA SER A 73 22.90 4.43 -6.76
C SER A 73 21.75 3.60 -7.29
N THR A 74 20.65 4.24 -7.68
CA THR A 74 19.45 3.56 -8.19
C THR A 74 19.32 3.64 -9.70
N TYR A 75 19.70 4.78 -10.29
CA TYR A 75 19.63 5.03 -11.73
C TYR A 75 20.82 5.87 -12.19
N ILE A 76 21.04 5.92 -13.51
CA ILE A 76 22.03 6.76 -14.17
C ILE A 76 21.31 7.58 -15.23
N VAL A 77 21.47 8.89 -15.19
CA VAL A 77 21.03 9.80 -16.25
C VAL A 77 22.18 10.04 -17.21
N VAL A 78 21.91 9.93 -18.49
CA VAL A 78 22.89 10.10 -19.58
C VAL A 78 22.47 11.28 -20.45
N THR A 79 23.40 12.21 -20.66
CA THR A 79 23.17 13.42 -21.47
C THR A 79 24.36 13.68 -22.38
N ASN A 80 24.17 14.56 -23.39
CA ASN A 80 25.31 15.13 -24.10
C ASN A 80 26.18 16.00 -23.16
N ASP A 81 27.47 16.14 -23.47
CA ASP A 81 28.39 16.91 -22.65
C ASP A 81 28.39 18.40 -23.05
N ASP A 82 27.20 19.01 -23.06
CA ASP A 82 26.99 20.44 -23.19
C ASP A 82 26.29 21.02 -21.98
N GLU A 83 26.34 22.32 -21.77
CA GLU A 83 25.85 22.98 -20.56
C GLU A 83 24.32 22.84 -20.42
N THR A 84 23.58 22.96 -21.53
CA THR A 84 22.10 22.83 -21.52
C THR A 84 21.66 21.44 -21.19
N SER A 85 22.24 20.41 -21.83
CA SER A 85 21.96 19.00 -21.57
C SER A 85 22.35 18.61 -20.14
N TYR A 86 23.45 19.14 -19.61
CA TYR A 86 23.86 18.95 -18.22
C TYR A 86 22.82 19.51 -17.23
N MET A 87 22.32 20.73 -17.47
CA MET A 87 21.28 21.31 -16.62
C MET A 87 20.00 20.48 -16.62
N VAL A 88 19.55 20.03 -17.80
CA VAL A 88 18.39 19.14 -17.93
C VAL A 88 18.66 17.80 -17.24
N GLY A 89 19.83 17.23 -17.37
CA GLY A 89 20.24 16.03 -16.65
C GLY A 89 20.16 16.19 -15.13
N LYS A 90 20.58 17.31 -14.58
CA LYS A 90 20.43 17.61 -13.14
C LYS A 90 18.97 17.71 -12.70
N ILE A 91 18.10 18.28 -13.53
CA ILE A 91 16.66 18.32 -13.26
C ILE A 91 16.10 16.89 -13.26
N ALA A 92 16.47 16.07 -14.26
CA ALA A 92 16.07 14.66 -14.32
C ALA A 92 16.54 13.89 -13.07
N VAL A 93 17.79 14.07 -12.62
CA VAL A 93 18.31 13.48 -11.37
C VAL A 93 17.47 13.90 -10.17
N SER A 94 17.15 15.18 -10.04
CA SER A 94 16.32 15.70 -8.94
C SER A 94 14.91 15.12 -8.95
N GLN A 95 14.27 15.02 -10.11
CA GLN A 95 12.95 14.43 -10.26
C GLN A 95 12.96 12.92 -9.94
N LEU A 96 13.97 12.18 -10.42
CA LEU A 96 14.10 10.76 -10.15
C LEU A 96 14.35 10.49 -8.66
N LYS A 97 15.17 11.30 -7.98
CA LYS A 97 15.35 11.23 -6.52
C LYS A 97 14.01 11.43 -5.78
N GLN A 98 13.28 12.47 -6.12
CA GLN A 98 11.97 12.73 -5.50
C GLN A 98 10.96 11.60 -5.75
N LEU A 99 10.96 11.00 -6.95
CA LEU A 99 10.10 9.84 -7.26
C LEU A 99 10.50 8.61 -6.44
N ASP A 100 11.81 8.36 -6.30
CA ASP A 100 12.30 7.20 -5.53
C ASP A 100 12.03 7.38 -4.03
N ASP A 101 12.28 8.55 -3.46
CA ASP A 101 11.98 8.89 -2.07
C ASP A 101 10.49 8.73 -1.77
N ALA A 102 9.61 9.28 -2.64
CA ALA A 102 8.17 9.15 -2.48
C ALA A 102 7.68 7.69 -2.58
N TYR A 103 8.33 6.89 -3.43
CA TYR A 103 8.02 5.47 -3.56
C TYR A 103 8.49 4.66 -2.34
N GLN A 104 9.69 4.94 -1.84
CA GLN A 104 10.22 4.34 -0.62
C GLN A 104 9.34 4.66 0.58
N ASP A 105 8.95 5.91 0.76
CA ASP A 105 8.03 6.33 1.83
C ASP A 105 6.69 5.60 1.75
N LYS A 106 6.14 5.43 0.55
CA LYS A 106 4.90 4.69 0.32
C LYS A 106 5.05 3.21 0.69
N MET A 107 6.15 2.57 0.30
CA MET A 107 6.45 1.17 0.62
C MET A 107 6.71 0.98 2.12
N ASP A 108 7.47 1.87 2.75
CA ASP A 108 7.71 1.86 4.19
C ASP A 108 6.42 2.02 4.99
N LYS A 109 5.53 2.91 4.56
CA LYS A 109 4.21 3.13 5.17
C LYS A 109 3.32 1.90 5.03
N ASN A 110 3.29 1.28 3.84
CA ASN A 110 2.52 0.06 3.63
C ASN A 110 3.04 -1.11 4.48
N SER A 111 4.35 -1.33 4.48
CA SER A 111 5.02 -2.34 5.31
C SER A 111 4.78 -2.10 6.81
N PHE A 112 4.80 -0.83 7.25
CA PHE A 112 4.48 -0.47 8.62
C PHE A 112 3.07 -0.91 9.01
N TYR A 113 2.05 -0.56 8.21
CA TYR A 113 0.66 -0.92 8.50
C TYR A 113 0.41 -2.43 8.42
N GLN A 114 1.03 -3.14 7.46
CA GLN A 114 0.94 -4.60 7.39
C GLN A 114 1.48 -5.27 8.65
N ASN A 115 2.68 -4.88 9.09
CA ASN A 115 3.27 -5.41 10.31
C ASN A 115 2.47 -5.02 11.57
N LEU A 116 1.91 -3.82 11.63
CA LEU A 116 1.06 -3.35 12.72
C LEU A 116 -0.21 -4.19 12.83
N ILE A 117 -0.91 -4.43 11.73
CA ILE A 117 -2.14 -5.21 11.66
C ILE A 117 -1.90 -6.66 12.10
N LEU A 118 -0.76 -7.24 11.66
CA LEU A 118 -0.38 -8.61 11.99
C LEU A 118 0.21 -8.79 13.40
N ASP A 119 0.34 -7.69 14.16
CA ASP A 119 0.89 -7.69 15.53
C ASP A 119 2.37 -8.14 15.58
N ASN A 120 3.12 -7.83 14.52
CA ASN A 120 4.52 -8.22 14.33
C ASN A 120 5.52 -7.15 14.79
N MET A 121 5.08 -6.18 15.62
CA MET A 121 5.94 -5.06 16.03
C MET A 121 5.92 -4.88 17.55
N LEU A 122 7.07 -4.53 18.12
CA LEU A 122 7.16 -4.09 19.50
C LEU A 122 6.61 -2.66 19.66
N LEU A 123 6.08 -2.33 20.83
CA LEU A 123 5.50 -1.00 21.10
C LEU A 123 6.48 0.15 20.82
N VAL A 124 7.76 -0.04 21.16
CA VAL A 124 8.81 0.95 20.89
C VAL A 124 9.00 1.17 19.41
N ASP A 125 8.98 0.10 18.62
CA ASP A 125 9.14 0.16 17.16
C ASP A 125 7.94 0.82 16.49
N ILE A 126 6.73 0.56 16.99
CA ILE A 126 5.50 1.23 16.50
C ILE A 126 5.64 2.74 16.65
N HIS A 127 6.05 3.21 17.83
CA HIS A 127 6.20 4.64 18.09
C HIS A 127 7.29 5.29 17.22
N ASN A 128 8.47 4.65 17.16
CA ASN A 128 9.62 5.16 16.39
C ASN A 128 9.33 5.22 14.89
N LYS A 129 8.75 4.14 14.32
CA LYS A 129 8.39 4.09 12.90
C LYS A 129 7.25 5.05 12.57
N ALA A 130 6.22 5.14 13.41
CA ALA A 130 5.14 6.10 13.21
C ALA A 130 5.65 7.54 13.19
N LYS A 131 6.58 7.90 14.09
CA LYS A 131 7.22 9.22 14.11
C LYS A 131 8.03 9.49 12.83
N ARG A 132 8.82 8.51 12.36
CA ARG A 132 9.59 8.62 11.11
C ARG A 132 8.67 8.81 9.90
N LEU A 133 7.54 8.12 9.86
CA LEU A 133 6.54 8.21 8.80
C LEU A 133 5.54 9.39 8.97
N HIS A 134 5.80 10.28 9.93
CA HIS A 134 4.94 11.43 10.25
C HIS A 134 3.47 11.06 10.53
N LEU A 135 3.26 9.89 11.17
CA LEU A 135 1.94 9.40 11.55
C LEU A 135 1.62 9.78 13.00
N GLU A 136 0.46 10.37 13.22
CA GLU A 136 0.00 10.70 14.58
C GLU A 136 -0.48 9.45 15.31
N CYS A 137 0.12 9.13 16.47
CA CYS A 137 -0.19 7.91 17.23
C CYS A 137 -1.52 7.97 18.00
N SER A 138 -1.99 9.17 18.35
CA SER A 138 -3.14 9.41 19.24
C SER A 138 -4.46 9.72 18.52
N LYS A 139 -4.53 9.51 17.20
CA LYS A 139 -5.79 9.66 16.45
C LYS A 139 -6.67 8.42 16.58
N LYS A 140 -7.98 8.64 16.66
CA LYS A 140 -8.97 7.57 16.59
C LYS A 140 -8.90 6.87 15.22
N ARG A 141 -8.91 5.55 15.22
CA ARG A 141 -8.86 4.71 14.02
C ARG A 141 -9.83 3.55 14.12
N VAL A 142 -10.25 3.08 12.96
CA VAL A 142 -11.02 1.85 12.83
C VAL A 142 -10.54 1.06 11.62
N ALA A 143 -10.47 -0.26 11.76
CA ALA A 143 -10.13 -1.16 10.66
C ALA A 143 -11.41 -1.67 10.00
N PHE A 144 -11.51 -1.47 8.68
CA PHE A 144 -12.52 -2.10 7.83
C PHE A 144 -11.87 -3.23 7.04
N LEU A 145 -12.57 -4.33 6.93
CA LEU A 145 -12.25 -5.44 6.04
C LEU A 145 -13.27 -5.47 4.90
N VAL A 146 -12.77 -5.50 3.68
CA VAL A 146 -13.58 -5.59 2.47
C VAL A 146 -13.20 -6.88 1.76
N GLU A 147 -14.14 -7.81 1.64
CA GLU A 147 -13.98 -9.05 0.89
C GLU A 147 -14.86 -9.01 -0.35
N VAL A 148 -14.24 -9.27 -1.50
CA VAL A 148 -14.93 -9.29 -2.78
C VAL A 148 -15.48 -10.70 -3.02
N SER A 149 -16.77 -10.80 -3.32
CA SER A 149 -17.44 -12.07 -3.64
C SER A 149 -17.16 -12.43 -5.10
N SER A 150 -15.97 -12.97 -5.39
CA SER A 150 -15.63 -13.46 -6.73
C SER A 150 -16.24 -14.83 -6.96
N GLY A 151 -16.92 -15.00 -8.08
CA GLY A 151 -17.60 -16.26 -8.43
C GLY A 151 -16.68 -17.42 -8.83
N GLY A 152 -15.59 -17.65 -8.09
CA GLY A 152 -14.73 -18.83 -8.29
C GLY A 152 -13.20 -18.57 -8.24
N ASP A 153 -12.75 -17.35 -8.35
CA ASP A 153 -11.36 -17.01 -8.16
C ASP A 153 -11.19 -16.21 -6.86
N THR A 154 -10.31 -16.69 -5.95
CA THR A 154 -10.16 -16.12 -4.60
C THR A 154 -9.10 -15.01 -4.56
N SER A 155 -8.63 -14.55 -5.72
CA SER A 155 -7.67 -13.44 -5.79
C SER A 155 -8.36 -12.10 -5.57
N ILE A 156 -7.69 -11.20 -4.85
CA ILE A 156 -8.13 -9.80 -4.72
C ILE A 156 -8.26 -9.22 -6.12
N ASP A 157 -9.43 -8.68 -6.42
CA ASP A 157 -9.62 -7.92 -7.65
C ASP A 157 -8.77 -6.63 -7.54
N ASN A 158 -7.79 -6.51 -8.42
CA ASN A 158 -6.94 -5.33 -8.48
C ASN A 158 -7.75 -4.04 -8.70
N MET A 159 -8.90 -4.14 -9.38
CA MET A 159 -9.81 -3.00 -9.56
C MET A 159 -10.42 -2.55 -8.24
N ALA A 160 -10.85 -3.48 -7.37
CA ALA A 160 -11.39 -3.18 -6.05
C ALA A 160 -10.35 -2.50 -5.15
N LEU A 161 -9.11 -3.00 -5.18
CA LEU A 161 -8.01 -2.42 -4.42
C LEU A 161 -7.68 -0.99 -4.89
N GLU A 162 -7.58 -0.77 -6.20
CA GLU A 162 -7.29 0.55 -6.77
C GLU A 162 -8.46 1.52 -6.55
N LEU A 163 -9.71 1.07 -6.62
CA LEU A 163 -10.87 1.90 -6.29
C LEU A 163 -10.81 2.36 -4.82
N LEU A 164 -10.60 1.45 -3.85
CA LEU A 164 -10.47 1.83 -2.44
C LEU A 164 -9.28 2.76 -2.19
N LYS A 165 -8.15 2.54 -2.85
CA LYS A 165 -7.02 3.45 -2.78
C LYS A 165 -7.37 4.83 -3.32
N SER A 166 -8.09 4.92 -4.45
CA SER A 166 -8.49 6.21 -5.02
C SER A 166 -9.43 6.99 -4.10
N MET A 167 -10.31 6.29 -3.37
CA MET A 167 -11.25 6.90 -2.43
C MET A 167 -10.59 7.42 -1.15
N TYR A 168 -9.61 6.69 -0.62
CA TYR A 168 -9.08 6.93 0.73
C TYR A 168 -7.59 7.23 0.79
N ALA A 169 -6.77 6.83 -0.21
CA ALA A 169 -5.35 7.11 -0.21
C ALA A 169 -5.09 8.60 -0.52
N GLY A 170 -4.54 9.30 0.44
CA GLY A 170 -4.22 10.73 0.34
C GLY A 170 -5.05 11.62 1.25
N LEU A 171 -6.12 11.13 1.85
CA LEU A 171 -6.89 11.84 2.85
C LEU A 171 -6.34 11.56 4.26
N SER A 172 -5.92 12.60 4.96
CA SER A 172 -5.77 12.71 6.44
C SER A 172 -5.26 11.51 7.23
N GLY A 173 -4.40 10.67 6.66
CA GLY A 173 -3.80 9.55 7.39
C GLY A 173 -4.48 8.20 7.22
N ASP A 174 -5.49 8.10 6.35
CA ASP A 174 -6.11 6.84 5.96
C ASP A 174 -5.11 5.96 5.21
N HIS A 175 -5.25 4.64 5.33
CA HIS A 175 -4.36 3.71 4.64
C HIS A 175 -5.12 2.47 4.15
N VAL A 176 -4.90 2.12 2.88
CA VAL A 176 -5.46 0.91 2.26
C VAL A 176 -4.31 -0.07 2.00
N THR A 177 -4.45 -1.28 2.50
CA THR A 177 -3.47 -2.36 2.36
C THR A 177 -4.13 -3.72 2.21
N THR A 178 -3.32 -4.75 2.00
CA THR A 178 -3.74 -6.15 1.98
C THR A 178 -2.74 -6.96 2.79
N VAL A 179 -3.18 -7.96 3.51
CA VAL A 179 -2.31 -8.91 4.25
C VAL A 179 -2.53 -10.36 3.82
N ASP A 180 -3.59 -10.61 3.07
CA ASP A 180 -3.90 -11.90 2.46
C ASP A 180 -4.48 -11.71 1.06
N GLU A 181 -4.73 -12.79 0.34
CA GLU A 181 -5.23 -12.79 -1.04
C GLU A 181 -6.76 -12.58 -1.14
N LYS A 182 -7.46 -12.39 -0.03
CA LYS A 182 -8.94 -12.38 0.02
C LYS A 182 -9.53 -11.07 0.46
N SER A 183 -8.78 -10.29 1.26
CA SER A 183 -9.34 -9.14 1.94
C SER A 183 -8.53 -7.89 1.70
N ILE A 184 -9.22 -6.80 1.39
CA ILE A 184 -8.65 -5.46 1.38
C ILE A 184 -8.94 -4.83 2.74
N ILE A 185 -7.94 -4.16 3.31
CA ILE A 185 -8.02 -3.55 4.62
C ILE A 185 -7.91 -2.04 4.48
N LEU A 186 -8.90 -1.33 4.98
CA LEU A 186 -8.86 0.12 5.14
C LEU A 186 -8.67 0.45 6.62
N ILE A 187 -7.59 1.13 6.95
CA ILE A 187 -7.40 1.81 8.24
C ILE A 187 -7.90 3.24 8.09
N LYS A 188 -9.06 3.52 8.63
CA LYS A 188 -9.69 4.83 8.57
C LYS A 188 -9.35 5.64 9.80
N VAL A 189 -8.89 6.88 9.62
CA VAL A 189 -8.75 7.87 10.69
C VAL A 189 -10.07 8.59 10.86
N LEU A 190 -10.54 8.68 12.10
CA LEU A 190 -11.79 9.32 12.46
C LEU A 190 -11.54 10.66 13.14
N GLY A 191 -12.50 11.56 13.08
CA GLY A 191 -12.54 12.80 13.83
C GLY A 191 -12.85 12.57 15.32
N GLU A 192 -12.90 13.64 16.10
CA GLU A 192 -13.17 13.53 17.54
C GLU A 192 -14.66 13.21 17.84
N GLU A 193 -15.58 13.65 16.98
CA GLU A 193 -17.02 13.47 17.15
C GLU A 193 -17.58 12.23 16.44
N ASP A 194 -16.72 11.48 15.74
CA ASP A 194 -17.13 10.35 14.91
C ASP A 194 -17.68 9.19 15.76
N THR A 195 -18.88 8.77 15.41
CA THR A 195 -19.66 7.77 16.10
C THR A 195 -19.65 6.42 15.36
N LEU A 196 -20.23 5.38 15.97
CA LEU A 196 -20.50 4.10 15.31
C LEU A 196 -21.39 4.27 14.06
N GLU A 197 -22.27 5.28 14.04
CA GLU A 197 -23.14 5.57 12.89
C GLU A 197 -22.32 6.04 11.68
N GLU A 198 -21.26 6.79 11.90
CA GLU A 198 -20.35 7.19 10.82
C GLU A 198 -19.57 6.01 10.27
N CYS A 199 -19.08 5.10 11.12
CA CYS A 199 -18.46 3.85 10.65
C CYS A 199 -19.41 3.04 9.77
N GLN A 200 -20.71 3.00 10.10
CA GLN A 200 -21.72 2.35 9.28
C GLN A 200 -21.95 3.09 7.96
N GLY A 201 -21.93 4.42 7.97
CA GLY A 201 -21.99 5.26 6.77
C GLY A 201 -20.82 5.00 5.81
N ILE A 202 -19.59 4.95 6.35
CA ILE A 202 -18.38 4.60 5.58
C ILE A 202 -18.51 3.21 4.96
N ALA A 203 -18.95 2.21 5.74
CA ALA A 203 -19.15 0.85 5.23
C ALA A 203 -20.18 0.80 4.09
N ARG A 204 -21.30 1.54 4.19
CA ARG A 204 -22.30 1.66 3.11
C ARG A 204 -21.69 2.29 1.87
N THR A 205 -20.97 3.38 2.02
CA THR A 205 -20.28 4.04 0.89
C THR A 205 -19.35 3.08 0.16
N ILE A 206 -18.60 2.24 0.89
CA ILE A 206 -17.73 1.22 0.28
C ILE A 206 -18.56 0.21 -0.51
N VAL A 207 -19.65 -0.35 0.07
CA VAL A 207 -20.51 -1.32 -0.61
C VAL A 207 -21.14 -0.71 -1.86
N ASP A 208 -21.70 0.50 -1.76
CA ASP A 208 -22.37 1.17 -2.86
C ASP A 208 -21.40 1.45 -4.03
N MET A 209 -20.20 1.93 -3.72
CA MET A 209 -19.17 2.22 -4.74
C MET A 209 -18.67 0.93 -5.41
N MET A 210 -18.42 -0.14 -4.63
CA MET A 210 -18.00 -1.41 -5.20
C MET A 210 -19.06 -2.01 -6.12
N ASN A 211 -20.32 -1.97 -5.71
CA ASN A 211 -21.43 -2.48 -6.52
C ASN A 211 -21.63 -1.66 -7.80
N THR A 212 -21.44 -0.33 -7.72
CA THR A 212 -21.69 0.59 -8.84
C THR A 212 -20.55 0.59 -9.86
N GLU A 213 -19.30 0.67 -9.41
CA GLU A 213 -18.12 0.87 -10.26
C GLU A 213 -17.55 -0.46 -10.78
N ILE A 214 -17.61 -1.53 -9.97
CA ILE A 214 -16.99 -2.81 -10.31
C ILE A 214 -18.04 -3.90 -10.58
N MET A 215 -19.32 -3.64 -10.27
CA MET A 215 -20.43 -4.59 -10.42
C MET A 215 -20.18 -5.90 -9.63
N GLN A 216 -19.50 -5.82 -8.50
CA GLN A 216 -19.20 -6.97 -7.65
C GLN A 216 -19.83 -6.79 -6.27
N ASN A 217 -20.43 -7.86 -5.77
CA ASN A 217 -20.91 -7.90 -4.39
C ASN A 217 -19.72 -8.00 -3.44
N VAL A 218 -19.75 -7.19 -2.39
CA VAL A 218 -18.70 -7.18 -1.37
C VAL A 218 -19.31 -7.35 0.01
N HIS A 219 -18.56 -8.02 0.89
CA HIS A 219 -18.86 -8.03 2.32
C HIS A 219 -17.90 -7.12 3.04
N VAL A 220 -18.45 -6.15 3.78
CA VAL A 220 -17.68 -5.19 4.56
C VAL A 220 -17.89 -5.45 6.04
N SER A 221 -16.81 -5.61 6.77
CA SER A 221 -16.86 -5.71 8.22
C SER A 221 -15.94 -4.67 8.86
N TYR A 222 -16.22 -4.28 10.11
CA TYR A 222 -15.36 -3.36 10.84
C TYR A 222 -15.32 -3.66 12.34
N GLY A 223 -14.15 -3.35 12.92
CA GLY A 223 -13.88 -3.48 14.36
C GLY A 223 -14.40 -2.31 15.18
N ASN A 224 -14.02 -2.26 16.44
CA ASN A 224 -14.24 -1.10 17.28
C ASN A 224 -13.24 0.01 16.97
N VAL A 225 -13.65 1.24 17.24
CA VAL A 225 -12.76 2.42 17.20
C VAL A 225 -11.71 2.31 18.30
N VAL A 226 -10.47 2.56 17.95
CA VAL A 226 -9.33 2.58 18.86
C VAL A 226 -8.68 3.96 18.84
N SER A 227 -8.15 4.39 20.00
CA SER A 227 -7.59 5.73 20.15
C SER A 227 -6.07 5.78 19.96
N GLU A 228 -5.40 4.65 19.98
CA GLU A 228 -3.96 4.57 19.85
C GLU A 228 -3.53 3.69 18.68
N MET A 229 -2.43 4.06 18.02
CA MET A 229 -1.87 3.33 16.88
C MET A 229 -1.60 1.85 17.21
N LYS A 230 -1.09 1.56 18.40
CA LYS A 230 -0.78 0.18 18.83
C LYS A 230 -2.01 -0.74 18.86
N ASP A 231 -3.21 -0.18 19.04
CA ASP A 231 -4.46 -0.94 19.15
C ASP A 231 -5.13 -1.20 17.80
N VAL A 232 -4.54 -0.74 16.69
CA VAL A 232 -5.07 -0.97 15.33
C VAL A 232 -5.16 -2.47 15.04
N SER A 233 -4.19 -3.27 15.49
CA SER A 233 -4.22 -4.74 15.35
C SER A 233 -5.46 -5.35 16.03
N LYS A 234 -5.89 -4.79 17.16
CA LYS A 234 -7.11 -5.23 17.86
C LYS A 234 -8.35 -4.94 17.01
N SER A 235 -8.48 -3.71 16.49
CA SER A 235 -9.60 -3.33 15.62
C SER A 235 -9.67 -4.23 14.37
N TYR A 236 -8.51 -4.57 13.78
CA TYR A 236 -8.44 -5.51 12.65
C TYR A 236 -8.90 -6.93 13.03
N LYS A 237 -8.41 -7.49 14.17
CA LYS A 237 -8.82 -8.81 14.66
C LYS A 237 -10.33 -8.87 14.93
N GLU A 238 -10.90 -7.79 15.44
CA GLU A 238 -12.34 -7.63 15.64
C GLU A 238 -13.11 -7.58 14.32
N ALA A 239 -12.62 -6.81 13.32
CA ALA A 239 -13.19 -6.76 11.98
C ALA A 239 -13.16 -8.14 11.30
N LYS A 240 -12.04 -8.87 11.41
CA LYS A 240 -11.91 -10.23 10.87
C LYS A 240 -12.91 -11.19 11.50
N MET A 241 -13.05 -11.13 12.83
CA MET A 241 -14.07 -11.92 13.53
C MET A 241 -15.48 -11.53 13.06
N ALA A 242 -15.76 -10.25 12.86
CA ALA A 242 -17.06 -9.79 12.37
C ALA A 242 -17.35 -10.34 10.96
N LEU A 243 -16.37 -10.39 10.08
CA LEU A 243 -16.52 -10.99 8.76
C LEU A 243 -16.83 -12.48 8.83
N ASP A 244 -16.03 -13.24 9.60
CA ASP A 244 -16.18 -14.68 9.72
C ASP A 244 -17.51 -15.09 10.38
N VAL A 245 -17.90 -14.39 11.46
CA VAL A 245 -19.20 -14.61 12.14
C VAL A 245 -20.35 -14.16 11.25
N GLY A 246 -20.17 -13.05 10.52
CA GLY A 246 -21.14 -12.53 9.57
C GLY A 246 -21.52 -13.57 8.52
N LYS A 247 -20.54 -14.20 7.90
CA LYS A 247 -20.77 -15.28 6.90
C LYS A 247 -21.60 -16.45 7.45
N ILE A 248 -21.48 -16.75 8.74
CA ILE A 248 -22.19 -17.90 9.36
C ILE A 248 -23.59 -17.51 9.81
N PHE A 249 -23.77 -16.35 10.45
CA PHE A 249 -24.99 -15.97 11.14
C PHE A 249 -25.78 -14.85 10.46
N TYR A 250 -25.17 -14.11 9.55
CA TYR A 250 -25.72 -12.91 8.89
C TYR A 250 -25.40 -12.91 7.40
N SER A 251 -25.53 -14.06 6.74
CA SER A 251 -25.17 -14.25 5.32
C SER A 251 -25.98 -13.36 4.34
N ASP A 252 -27.07 -12.78 4.80
CA ASP A 252 -27.93 -11.85 4.08
C ASP A 252 -27.51 -10.38 4.22
N LYS A 253 -26.46 -10.12 5.02
CA LYS A 253 -25.96 -8.76 5.27
C LYS A 253 -24.61 -8.53 4.62
N ASP A 254 -24.53 -7.48 3.82
CA ASP A 254 -23.27 -7.03 3.22
C ASP A 254 -22.36 -6.30 4.22
N ILE A 255 -22.94 -5.77 5.32
CA ILE A 255 -22.21 -5.01 6.33
C ILE A 255 -22.39 -5.62 7.71
N VAL A 256 -21.28 -5.93 8.39
CA VAL A 256 -21.28 -6.51 9.74
C VAL A 256 -20.29 -5.76 10.64
N SER A 257 -20.82 -5.22 11.75
CA SER A 257 -19.98 -4.57 12.79
C SER A 257 -19.64 -5.57 13.90
N TYR A 258 -18.39 -5.54 14.40
CA TYR A 258 -18.02 -6.32 15.57
C TYR A 258 -18.91 -6.03 16.78
N ALA A 259 -19.32 -4.79 17.00
CA ALA A 259 -20.16 -4.38 18.10
C ALA A 259 -21.56 -5.06 18.06
N THR A 260 -22.07 -5.39 16.88
CA THR A 260 -23.41 -5.94 16.67
C THR A 260 -23.48 -7.48 16.68
N LEU A 261 -22.34 -8.17 16.78
CA LEU A 261 -22.28 -9.64 16.74
C LEU A 261 -22.99 -10.35 17.91
N GLY A 262 -23.19 -9.67 19.03
CA GLY A 262 -23.85 -10.24 20.20
C GLY A 262 -23.20 -11.55 20.68
N ILE A 263 -24.04 -12.59 20.87
CA ILE A 263 -23.60 -13.91 21.31
C ILE A 263 -22.74 -14.65 20.25
N GLY A 264 -22.84 -14.27 18.99
CA GLY A 264 -22.02 -14.84 17.90
C GLY A 264 -20.53 -14.81 18.18
N ARG A 265 -20.03 -13.74 18.84
CA ARG A 265 -18.64 -13.61 19.27
C ARG A 265 -18.21 -14.74 20.21
N LEU A 266 -19.07 -15.06 21.18
CA LEU A 266 -18.76 -16.09 22.17
C LEU A 266 -18.77 -17.48 21.52
N ILE A 267 -19.74 -17.74 20.67
CA ILE A 267 -19.86 -19.04 19.97
C ILE A 267 -18.66 -19.27 19.06
N TYR A 268 -18.22 -18.23 18.32
CA TYR A 268 -17.07 -18.33 17.43
C TYR A 268 -15.75 -18.60 18.18
N GLN A 269 -15.59 -18.07 19.40
CA GLN A 269 -14.41 -18.27 20.24
C GLN A 269 -14.41 -19.62 20.98
N LEU A 270 -15.51 -20.37 20.99
CA LEU A 270 -15.56 -21.67 21.67
C LEU A 270 -14.69 -22.70 20.92
N PRO A 271 -13.85 -23.44 21.63
CA PRO A 271 -13.12 -24.55 21.03
C PRO A 271 -14.09 -25.56 20.39
N VAL A 272 -13.77 -26.02 19.19
CA VAL A 272 -14.60 -26.95 18.41
C VAL A 272 -15.00 -28.20 19.21
N ASN A 273 -14.10 -28.66 20.10
CA ASN A 273 -14.37 -29.81 20.97
C ASN A 273 -15.51 -29.53 21.97
N LEU A 274 -15.57 -28.32 22.54
CA LEU A 274 -16.66 -27.92 23.43
C LEU A 274 -17.98 -27.81 22.64
N CYS A 275 -17.99 -27.27 21.45
CA CYS A 275 -19.16 -27.21 20.59
C CYS A 275 -19.69 -28.63 20.29
N LYS A 276 -18.79 -29.56 19.94
CA LYS A 276 -19.13 -30.95 19.67
C LYS A 276 -19.69 -31.68 20.91
N MET A 277 -19.16 -31.45 22.09
CA MET A 277 -19.67 -32.00 23.36
C MET A 277 -21.07 -31.49 23.62
N PHE A 278 -21.30 -30.18 23.55
CA PHE A 278 -22.61 -29.58 23.77
C PHE A 278 -23.70 -30.12 22.82
N ILE A 279 -23.37 -30.28 21.54
CA ILE A 279 -24.28 -30.85 20.56
C ILE A 279 -24.63 -32.33 20.88
N ARG A 280 -23.64 -33.14 21.32
CA ARG A 280 -23.84 -34.52 21.73
C ARG A 280 -24.74 -34.65 22.96
N GLU A 281 -24.55 -33.80 23.96
CA GLU A 281 -25.37 -33.77 25.17
C GLU A 281 -26.84 -33.40 24.88
N LYS A 282 -27.03 -32.39 23.98
CA LYS A 282 -28.38 -32.00 23.55
C LYS A 282 -29.11 -33.11 22.77
N LYS A 283 -28.35 -33.85 21.92
CA LYS A 283 -28.93 -35.01 21.21
C LYS A 283 -29.32 -36.15 22.16
N LYS A 284 -28.55 -36.40 23.21
CA LYS A 284 -28.89 -37.43 24.24
C LYS A 284 -30.08 -37.07 25.09
N LYS A 285 -30.44 -35.79 25.27
CA LYS A 285 -31.60 -35.33 26.04
C LYS A 285 -32.90 -35.26 25.23
N LYS A 286 -32.86 -35.52 23.92
CA LYS A 286 -34.02 -35.55 23.02
C LYS A 286 -34.50 -36.99 22.71
N ILE A 287 -33.89 -37.99 23.28
CA ILE A 287 -34.29 -39.40 23.30
C ILE A 287 -34.78 -39.74 24.74
#